data_39309a5e134003693ebef31a1c5fd841
#
_entry.id   39309a5e134003693ebef31a1c5fd841
#
_cell.length_a   1.000
_cell.length_b   1.000
_cell.length_c   1.000
_cell.angle_alpha   90.00
_cell.angle_beta   90.00
_cell.angle_gamma   90.00
#
_symmetry.space_group_name_H-M   'P 1'
#
loop_
_entity.id
_entity.type
_entity.pdbx_description
1 polymer ?
#
loop_
_entity_poly.entity_id
_entity_poly.type
_entity_poly.pdbx_seq_one_letter_code
_entity_poly.pdbx_strand_id
1 'polypeptide(L)'
;MQIFDFKISEVSYNQPKLCSNTTWNPNGTTLANISIVGSGSYALYIDNHNTIYTVNPQKNHILIWKNGNINPSTVLYSNLSSPLSIFVTSNGDIYVGDNSSIKHISYSNSSRLIMQVSSYCMGLFIDITNSIYCSIDQKHQVFKKWLGDNASVMATVAGNGSAGSASNQLYNPNGIFVDTNFNLYIADWRNNRIQLFRLGQSNGITVAGNTSLKPTIILKSPSNVILDGNKYLFITDSFNHRIIGSDEYGFRCIVGCTGSEGSNSNQLSIPRSIAFDSVGNLYVIEFGNNRIQKFLLTSSCCKYIVKSKHIHFISQKISNIYSVYLSITASSHIKMR
;
A
#
# COMPACT_ATOMS: atom_id res chain seq x y z
N MET A 1 28.91 -19.02 18.00
CA MET A 1 28.17 -18.49 16.82
C MET A 1 26.70 -18.70 17.13
N GLN A 2 26.05 -17.67 17.69
CA GLN A 2 24.60 -17.69 17.94
C GLN A 2 23.89 -17.55 16.59
N ILE A 3 23.20 -18.59 16.17
CA ILE A 3 22.27 -18.55 15.04
C ILE A 3 21.07 -17.77 15.55
N PHE A 4 20.94 -16.50 15.16
CA PHE A 4 19.72 -15.76 15.37
C PHE A 4 18.68 -16.34 14.40
N ASP A 5 17.73 -17.11 14.93
CA ASP A 5 16.52 -17.48 14.21
C ASP A 5 15.74 -16.20 13.90
N PHE A 6 15.96 -15.65 12.71
CA PHE A 6 15.13 -14.56 12.19
C PHE A 6 13.73 -15.11 11.90
N LYS A 7 12.82 -14.89 12.83
CA LYS A 7 11.41 -15.18 12.58
C LYS A 7 10.93 -14.21 11.51
N ILE A 8 10.83 -14.71 10.28
CA ILE A 8 10.24 -13.94 9.16
C ILE A 8 8.78 -13.69 9.52
N SER A 9 8.39 -12.42 9.65
CA SER A 9 7.01 -12.05 9.90
C SER A 9 6.17 -12.19 8.63
N GLU A 10 4.90 -12.51 8.77
CA GLU A 10 3.98 -12.45 7.65
C GLU A 10 3.77 -11.00 7.20
N VAL A 11 3.50 -10.82 5.91
CA VAL A 11 3.16 -9.51 5.34
C VAL A 11 1.85 -9.04 5.95
N SER A 12 1.82 -7.84 6.51
CA SER A 12 0.66 -7.28 7.21
C SER A 12 -0.31 -6.51 6.31
N TYR A 13 0.05 -6.26 5.06
CA TYR A 13 -0.71 -5.48 4.09
C TYR A 13 -1.17 -6.33 2.91
N ASN A 14 -2.20 -5.86 2.22
CA ASN A 14 -2.75 -6.56 1.07
C ASN A 14 -1.91 -6.32 -0.19
N GLN A 15 -1.52 -7.41 -0.85
CA GLN A 15 -0.92 -7.40 -2.18
C GLN A 15 -1.71 -8.30 -3.12
N PRO A 16 -2.88 -7.86 -3.62
CA PRO A 16 -3.64 -8.64 -4.59
C PRO A 16 -2.78 -8.87 -5.84
N LYS A 17 -2.85 -10.06 -6.42
CA LYS A 17 -2.24 -10.32 -7.73
C LYS A 17 -3.16 -9.79 -8.81
N LEU A 18 -2.73 -8.75 -9.48
CA LEU A 18 -3.48 -8.07 -10.53
C LEU A 18 -2.92 -8.44 -11.90
N CYS A 19 -3.73 -8.33 -12.94
CA CYS A 19 -3.28 -8.54 -14.33
C CYS A 19 -3.24 -7.20 -15.06
N SER A 20 -2.60 -7.20 -16.24
CA SER A 20 -2.48 -6.03 -17.11
C SER A 20 -3.82 -5.36 -17.45
N ASN A 21 -4.88 -6.15 -17.60
CA ASN A 21 -6.23 -5.66 -17.93
C ASN A 21 -7.12 -5.39 -16.71
N THR A 22 -6.57 -5.36 -15.51
CA THR A 22 -7.34 -5.09 -14.30
C THR A 22 -7.93 -3.68 -14.33
N THR A 23 -9.22 -3.55 -14.04
CA THR A 23 -9.93 -2.27 -14.04
C THR A 23 -10.71 -2.06 -12.76
N TRP A 24 -10.92 -0.80 -12.42
CA TRP A 24 -11.74 -0.35 -11.31
C TRP A 24 -12.88 0.51 -11.82
N ASN A 25 -13.99 0.51 -11.06
CA ASN A 25 -15.05 1.47 -11.32
C ASN A 25 -14.46 2.89 -11.20
N PRO A 26 -14.55 3.73 -12.24
CA PRO A 26 -14.02 5.08 -12.20
C PRO A 26 -14.72 5.97 -11.15
N ASN A 27 -15.96 5.63 -10.78
CA ASN A 27 -16.70 6.35 -9.75
C ASN A 27 -16.43 5.73 -8.37
N GLY A 28 -15.69 6.46 -7.54
CA GLY A 28 -15.42 6.07 -6.17
C GLY A 28 -16.61 6.33 -5.24
N THR A 29 -16.67 5.55 -4.17
CA THR A 29 -17.59 5.77 -3.06
C THR A 29 -16.83 6.40 -1.91
N THR A 30 -17.31 7.53 -1.38
CA THR A 30 -16.70 8.17 -0.21
C THR A 30 -16.97 7.33 1.05
N LEU A 31 -15.90 6.80 1.64
CA LEU A 31 -15.94 6.05 2.90
C LEU A 31 -15.99 7.02 4.09
N ALA A 32 -15.19 8.07 4.05
CA ALA A 32 -15.09 9.06 5.12
C ALA A 32 -14.80 10.44 4.52
N ASN A 33 -15.42 11.46 5.06
CA ASN A 33 -15.27 12.86 4.65
C ASN A 33 -14.52 13.68 5.72
N ILE A 34 -14.41 14.99 5.50
CA ILE A 34 -13.69 15.93 6.37
C ILE A 34 -14.17 15.91 7.83
N SER A 35 -15.46 15.66 8.08
CA SER A 35 -15.98 15.60 9.47
C SER A 35 -15.39 14.45 10.27
N ILE A 36 -14.96 13.40 9.58
CA ILE A 36 -14.36 12.19 10.16
C ILE A 36 -12.83 12.26 10.13
N VAL A 37 -12.25 12.37 8.92
CA VAL A 37 -10.79 12.31 8.76
C VAL A 37 -10.07 13.61 9.15
N GLY A 38 -10.79 14.72 9.24
CA GLY A 38 -10.21 16.04 9.47
C GLY A 38 -9.48 16.59 8.26
N SER A 39 -8.87 17.77 8.40
CA SER A 39 -8.01 18.34 7.35
C SER A 39 -6.58 17.82 7.49
N GLY A 40 -5.90 17.70 6.34
CA GLY A 40 -4.47 17.37 6.30
C GLY A 40 -4.16 15.90 6.52
N SER A 41 -5.10 14.97 6.34
CA SER A 41 -4.82 13.53 6.42
C SER A 41 -3.95 13.08 5.26
N TYR A 42 -2.84 12.39 5.57
CA TYR A 42 -1.82 11.96 4.60
C TYR A 42 -1.75 10.44 4.45
N ALA A 43 -1.95 9.70 5.53
CA ALA A 43 -1.67 8.27 5.58
C ALA A 43 -2.94 7.43 5.51
N LEU A 44 -2.88 6.37 4.75
CA LEU A 44 -3.89 5.33 4.65
C LEU A 44 -3.19 3.97 4.68
N TYR A 45 -3.63 3.08 5.54
CA TYR A 45 -3.13 1.72 5.64
C TYR A 45 -4.30 0.74 5.74
N ILE A 46 -4.19 -0.41 5.08
CA ILE A 46 -5.19 -1.49 5.15
C ILE A 46 -4.45 -2.80 5.41
N ASP A 47 -4.76 -3.43 6.54
CA ASP A 47 -4.14 -4.70 6.91
C ASP A 47 -4.72 -5.89 6.14
N ASN A 48 -4.11 -7.06 6.30
CA ASN A 48 -4.55 -8.30 5.65
C ASN A 48 -5.92 -8.83 6.14
N HIS A 49 -6.51 -8.22 7.17
CA HIS A 49 -7.88 -8.45 7.64
C HIS A 49 -8.87 -7.40 7.12
N ASN A 50 -8.44 -6.52 6.21
CA ASN A 50 -9.21 -5.40 5.67
C ASN A 50 -9.62 -4.35 6.73
N THR A 51 -8.88 -4.26 7.81
CA THR A 51 -9.02 -3.15 8.76
C THR A 51 -8.33 -1.92 8.16
N ILE A 52 -9.05 -0.81 8.12
CA ILE A 52 -8.57 0.46 7.56
C ILE A 52 -8.08 1.33 8.70
N TYR A 53 -6.89 1.90 8.53
CA TYR A 53 -6.27 2.81 9.47
C TYR A 53 -5.91 4.12 8.77
N THR A 54 -6.19 5.24 9.44
CA THR A 54 -5.69 6.56 9.03
C THR A 54 -5.38 7.40 10.24
N VAL A 55 -4.66 8.48 10.05
CA VAL A 55 -4.36 9.46 11.08
C VAL A 55 -5.11 10.76 10.80
N ASN A 56 -5.57 11.42 11.84
CA ASN A 56 -6.13 12.77 11.79
C ASN A 56 -5.11 13.73 12.43
N PRO A 57 -4.31 14.46 11.63
CA PRO A 57 -3.27 15.35 12.15
C PRO A 57 -3.81 16.51 12.98
N GLN A 58 -4.99 16.97 12.67
CA GLN A 58 -5.65 18.10 13.33
C GLN A 58 -6.08 17.77 14.76
N LYS A 59 -6.54 16.53 14.97
CA LYS A 59 -7.00 16.05 16.27
C LYS A 59 -6.01 15.13 16.96
N ASN A 60 -4.88 14.81 16.31
CA ASN A 60 -3.86 13.90 16.80
C ASN A 60 -4.39 12.49 17.13
N HIS A 61 -5.32 12.00 16.31
CA HIS A 61 -5.99 10.72 16.49
C HIS A 61 -5.57 9.69 15.45
N ILE A 62 -5.70 8.41 15.80
CA ILE A 62 -5.73 7.30 14.84
C ILE A 62 -7.18 6.85 14.72
N LEU A 63 -7.66 6.76 13.50
CA LEU A 63 -9.00 6.30 13.16
C LEU A 63 -8.91 4.89 12.56
N ILE A 64 -9.76 3.97 13.05
CA ILE A 64 -9.73 2.56 12.68
C ILE A 64 -11.13 2.11 12.27
N TRP A 65 -11.28 1.56 11.06
CA TRP A 65 -12.52 0.94 10.58
C TRP A 65 -12.34 -0.57 10.49
N LYS A 66 -13.18 -1.32 11.18
CA LYS A 66 -13.28 -2.77 11.07
C LYS A 66 -14.55 -3.15 10.30
N ASN A 67 -14.48 -4.23 9.54
CA ASN A 67 -15.65 -4.87 8.91
C ASN A 67 -16.50 -3.97 8.01
N GLY A 68 -15.90 -2.98 7.30
CA GLY A 68 -16.63 -2.14 6.34
C GLY A 68 -17.63 -1.16 6.94
N ASN A 69 -17.53 -0.85 8.23
CA ASN A 69 -18.37 0.14 8.89
C ASN A 69 -18.26 1.52 8.24
N ILE A 70 -19.36 2.30 8.24
CA ILE A 70 -19.38 3.68 7.72
C ILE A 70 -18.58 4.62 8.64
N ASN A 71 -18.69 4.44 9.96
CA ASN A 71 -17.96 5.22 10.95
C ASN A 71 -16.77 4.43 11.50
N PRO A 72 -15.71 5.12 11.96
CA PRO A 72 -14.62 4.45 12.66
C PRO A 72 -15.13 3.63 13.82
N SER A 73 -14.74 2.36 13.89
CA SER A 73 -15.10 1.48 15.00
C SER A 73 -14.26 1.73 16.25
N THR A 74 -13.11 2.37 16.08
CA THR A 74 -12.18 2.70 17.16
C THR A 74 -11.45 4.00 16.85
N VAL A 75 -11.26 4.83 17.86
CA VAL A 75 -10.44 6.04 17.81
C VAL A 75 -9.41 5.95 18.93
N LEU A 76 -8.12 6.04 18.58
CA LEU A 76 -7.04 6.04 19.56
C LEU A 76 -6.54 7.48 19.78
N TYR A 77 -6.52 7.90 21.03
CA TYR A 77 -6.14 9.24 21.49
C TYR A 77 -4.75 9.18 22.13
N SER A 78 -3.75 8.84 21.34
CA SER A 78 -2.38 8.75 21.84
C SER A 78 -1.71 10.12 21.86
N ASN A 79 -0.63 10.26 22.65
CA ASN A 79 0.16 11.50 22.73
C ASN A 79 0.96 11.70 21.44
N LEU A 80 0.25 12.00 20.33
CA LEU A 80 0.78 12.28 19.00
C LEU A 80 0.83 13.81 18.77
N SER A 81 1.69 14.24 17.86
CA SER A 81 1.80 15.63 17.42
C SER A 81 1.84 15.67 15.91
N SER A 82 0.72 16.06 15.27
CA SER A 82 0.58 16.11 13.81
C SER A 82 1.02 14.81 13.12
N PRO A 83 0.38 13.67 13.38
CA PRO A 83 0.76 12.39 12.77
C PRO A 83 0.53 12.41 11.26
N LEU A 84 1.51 11.93 10.48
CA LEU A 84 1.47 11.97 9.01
C LEU A 84 1.66 10.60 8.34
N SER A 85 2.24 9.63 9.04
CA SER A 85 2.43 8.28 8.51
C SER A 85 2.01 7.21 9.51
N ILE A 86 1.58 6.06 9.01
CA ILE A 86 1.12 4.92 9.82
C ILE A 86 1.50 3.61 9.15
N PHE A 87 1.87 2.64 9.95
CA PHE A 87 2.06 1.25 9.55
C PHE A 87 1.58 0.32 10.65
N VAL A 88 0.98 -0.82 10.27
CA VAL A 88 0.49 -1.81 11.22
C VAL A 88 1.12 -3.16 10.89
N THR A 89 1.71 -3.81 11.88
CA THR A 89 2.33 -5.14 11.70
C THR A 89 1.27 -6.24 11.67
N SER A 90 1.67 -7.45 11.27
CA SER A 90 0.78 -8.63 11.27
C SER A 90 0.27 -9.01 12.68
N ASN A 91 0.98 -8.59 13.73
CA ASN A 91 0.56 -8.77 15.13
C ASN A 91 -0.43 -7.69 15.60
N GLY A 92 -0.73 -6.69 14.76
CA GLY A 92 -1.59 -5.56 15.13
C GLY A 92 -0.87 -4.41 15.83
N ASP A 93 0.48 -4.43 15.93
CA ASP A 93 1.24 -3.31 16.49
C ASP A 93 1.17 -2.11 15.55
N ILE A 94 0.75 -0.96 16.09
CA ILE A 94 0.57 0.27 15.33
C ILE A 94 1.80 1.17 15.51
N TYR A 95 2.41 1.58 14.42
CA TYR A 95 3.52 2.54 14.38
C TYR A 95 3.07 3.79 13.66
N VAL A 96 3.37 4.94 14.25
CA VAL A 96 2.98 6.26 13.71
C VAL A 96 4.18 7.18 13.68
N GLY A 97 4.41 7.78 12.54
CA GLY A 97 5.32 8.91 12.39
C GLY A 97 4.58 10.22 12.66
N ASP A 98 5.03 10.96 13.65
CA ASP A 98 4.53 12.29 13.97
C ASP A 98 5.57 13.38 13.65
N ASN A 99 5.36 14.59 14.13
CA ASN A 99 6.18 15.77 13.83
C ASN A 99 7.69 15.54 14.00
N SER A 100 8.12 14.78 14.99
CA SER A 100 9.56 14.64 15.33
C SER A 100 9.93 13.25 15.81
N SER A 101 9.02 12.28 15.76
CA SER A 101 9.26 10.95 16.30
C SER A 101 8.49 9.86 15.57
N ILE A 102 8.94 8.63 15.76
CA ILE A 102 8.14 7.46 15.48
C ILE A 102 7.76 6.80 16.79
N LYS A 103 6.49 6.52 16.96
CA LYS A 103 5.92 5.92 18.17
C LYS A 103 5.21 4.61 17.86
N HIS A 104 5.34 3.66 18.77
CA HIS A 104 4.47 2.50 18.84
C HIS A 104 3.25 2.85 19.69
N ILE A 105 2.06 2.56 19.19
CA ILE A 105 0.79 2.89 19.83
C ILE A 105 0.04 1.61 20.16
N SER A 106 -0.38 1.47 21.40
CA SER A 106 -1.20 0.33 21.83
C SER A 106 -2.69 0.66 21.75
N TYR A 107 -3.52 -0.38 21.69
CA TYR A 107 -4.98 -0.22 21.78
C TYR A 107 -5.46 0.31 23.15
N SER A 108 -4.61 0.31 24.16
CA SER A 108 -4.88 0.96 25.46
C SER A 108 -4.55 2.46 25.48
N ASN A 109 -4.33 3.06 24.32
CA ASN A 109 -3.92 4.47 24.16
C ASN A 109 -2.56 4.82 24.78
N SER A 110 -1.73 3.85 25.12
CA SER A 110 -0.34 4.13 25.52
C SER A 110 0.56 4.28 24.30
N SER A 111 1.58 5.11 24.41
CA SER A 111 2.56 5.33 23.37
C SER A 111 3.98 5.11 23.89
N ARG A 112 4.82 4.47 23.07
CA ARG A 112 6.25 4.26 23.34
C ARG A 112 7.08 4.86 22.21
N LEU A 113 8.07 5.67 22.56
CA LEU A 113 9.01 6.20 21.60
C LEU A 113 9.87 5.07 21.01
N ILE A 114 9.91 4.99 19.68
CA ILE A 114 10.74 4.06 18.92
C ILE A 114 11.99 4.76 18.39
N MET A 115 11.80 5.95 17.81
CA MET A 115 12.86 6.70 17.17
C MET A 115 12.55 8.20 17.22
N GLN A 116 13.54 8.99 17.62
CA GLN A 116 13.49 10.43 17.45
C GLN A 116 13.98 10.77 16.04
N VAL A 117 13.27 11.63 15.34
CA VAL A 117 13.62 12.12 14.01
C VAL A 117 13.68 13.64 14.01
N SER A 118 14.45 14.21 13.09
CA SER A 118 14.68 15.67 13.06
C SER A 118 13.67 16.43 12.21
N SER A 119 12.72 15.74 11.59
CA SER A 119 11.64 16.28 10.77
C SER A 119 10.58 15.21 10.59
N TYR A 120 9.51 15.50 9.82
CA TYR A 120 8.43 14.57 9.55
C TYR A 120 8.89 13.27 8.89
N CYS A 121 8.41 12.14 9.41
CA CYS A 121 8.44 10.85 8.75
C CYS A 121 7.26 10.77 7.78
N MET A 122 7.49 11.10 6.51
CA MET A 122 6.42 11.19 5.51
C MET A 122 5.94 9.81 5.05
N GLY A 123 6.85 8.86 4.90
CA GLY A 123 6.58 7.46 4.60
C GLY A 123 7.14 6.55 5.68
N LEU A 124 6.32 5.63 6.16
CA LEU A 124 6.67 4.66 7.20
C LEU A 124 6.39 3.26 6.66
N PHE A 125 7.35 2.35 6.82
CA PHE A 125 7.23 0.97 6.41
C PHE A 125 7.97 0.04 7.38
N ILE A 126 7.46 -1.17 7.58
CA ILE A 126 8.17 -2.22 8.35
C ILE A 126 8.30 -3.45 7.48
N ASP A 127 9.54 -3.92 7.29
CA ASP A 127 9.85 -5.09 6.47
C ASP A 127 9.62 -6.42 7.23
N ILE A 128 9.70 -7.52 6.50
CA ILE A 128 9.50 -8.88 7.03
C ILE A 128 10.54 -9.31 8.07
N THR A 129 11.65 -8.55 8.24
CA THR A 129 12.65 -8.77 9.29
C THR A 129 12.43 -7.87 10.51
N ASN A 130 11.26 -7.22 10.58
CA ASN A 130 10.91 -6.30 11.66
C ASN A 130 11.85 -5.08 11.74
N SER A 131 12.27 -4.57 10.58
CA SER A 131 13.01 -3.31 10.48
C SER A 131 12.09 -2.21 9.99
N ILE A 132 12.10 -1.08 10.71
CA ILE A 132 11.31 0.10 10.38
C ILE A 132 12.10 1.04 9.47
N TYR A 133 11.44 1.54 8.43
CA TYR A 133 11.95 2.52 7.49
C TYR A 133 11.15 3.80 7.58
N CYS A 134 11.82 4.93 7.49
CA CYS A 134 11.22 6.24 7.52
C CYS A 134 11.87 7.16 6.50
N SER A 135 11.08 7.74 5.60
CA SER A 135 11.51 8.83 4.72
C SER A 135 11.40 10.16 5.45
N ILE A 136 12.51 10.84 5.62
CA ILE A 136 12.56 12.16 6.26
C ILE A 136 12.75 13.23 5.18
N ASP A 137 11.67 13.96 4.90
CA ASP A 137 11.56 14.87 3.76
C ASP A 137 12.66 15.94 3.74
N GLN A 138 12.87 16.67 4.84
CA GLN A 138 13.85 17.75 4.93
C GLN A 138 15.29 17.26 5.07
N LYS A 139 15.52 15.98 5.33
CA LYS A 139 16.85 15.37 5.30
C LYS A 139 17.19 14.76 3.95
N HIS A 140 16.22 14.67 3.05
CA HIS A 140 16.41 14.08 1.73
C HIS A 140 16.98 12.66 1.80
N GLN A 141 16.53 11.88 2.82
CA GLN A 141 17.04 10.56 3.15
C GLN A 141 15.92 9.61 3.58
N VAL A 142 16.17 8.31 3.45
CA VAL A 142 15.41 7.26 4.11
C VAL A 142 16.31 6.58 5.11
N PHE A 143 15.81 6.45 6.34
CA PHE A 143 16.48 5.75 7.43
C PHE A 143 15.83 4.41 7.70
N LYS A 144 16.64 3.47 8.20
CA LYS A 144 16.23 2.14 8.65
C LYS A 144 16.70 1.93 10.07
N LYS A 145 15.86 1.27 10.90
CA LYS A 145 16.22 0.79 12.24
C LYS A 145 15.61 -0.59 12.47
N TRP A 146 16.37 -1.52 13.05
CA TRP A 146 15.82 -2.80 13.48
C TRP A 146 15.06 -2.66 14.81
N LEU A 147 13.87 -3.25 14.91
CA LEU A 147 13.00 -3.15 16.09
C LEU A 147 13.27 -4.22 17.16
N GLY A 148 14.05 -5.25 16.83
CA GLY A 148 14.37 -6.36 17.75
C GLY A 148 15.36 -6.00 18.84
N ASP A 149 16.04 -4.85 18.73
CA ASP A 149 17.01 -4.37 19.72
C ASP A 149 16.85 -2.86 19.92
N ASN A 150 16.67 -2.44 21.17
CA ASN A 150 16.60 -1.03 21.53
C ASN A 150 17.92 -0.29 21.28
N ALA A 151 19.06 -1.00 21.32
CA ALA A 151 20.39 -0.46 21.05
C ALA A 151 20.71 -0.31 19.56
N SER A 152 19.85 -0.85 18.65
CA SER A 152 20.10 -0.77 17.22
C SER A 152 20.19 0.68 16.74
N VAL A 153 21.23 0.95 15.95
CA VAL A 153 21.52 2.29 15.42
C VAL A 153 20.66 2.53 14.16
N MET A 154 20.20 3.76 14.01
CA MET A 154 19.55 4.22 12.79
C MET A 154 20.59 4.33 11.65
N ALA A 155 20.34 3.68 10.52
CA ALA A 155 21.21 3.71 9.34
C ALA A 155 20.52 4.39 8.17
N THR A 156 21.24 5.21 7.40
CA THR A 156 20.77 5.72 6.11
C THR A 156 20.80 4.62 5.06
N VAL A 157 19.69 4.40 4.37
CA VAL A 157 19.57 3.38 3.32
C VAL A 157 19.29 3.96 1.92
N ALA A 158 18.93 5.25 1.83
CA ALA A 158 18.78 5.97 0.56
C ALA A 158 18.93 7.48 0.79
N GLY A 159 19.46 8.17 -0.23
CA GLY A 159 19.75 9.61 -0.19
C GLY A 159 21.05 9.92 0.55
N ASN A 160 21.78 10.95 0.10
CA ASN A 160 23.07 11.37 0.69
C ASN A 160 22.95 12.57 1.63
N GLY A 161 21.72 13.05 1.90
CA GLY A 161 21.45 14.21 2.77
C GLY A 161 21.40 15.55 2.03
N SER A 162 21.78 15.60 0.76
CA SER A 162 21.67 16.79 -0.07
C SER A 162 20.48 16.67 -1.02
N ALA A 163 19.68 17.72 -1.14
CA ALA A 163 18.62 17.78 -2.14
C ALA A 163 19.21 17.72 -3.55
N GLY A 164 18.69 16.85 -4.40
CA GLY A 164 19.16 16.73 -5.77
C GLY A 164 18.56 15.57 -6.53
N SER A 165 18.89 15.47 -7.81
CA SER A 165 18.33 14.48 -8.73
C SER A 165 19.32 13.39 -9.17
N ALA A 166 20.56 13.38 -8.66
CA ALA A 166 21.52 12.30 -8.94
C ALA A 166 21.01 10.95 -8.43
N SER A 167 21.63 9.85 -8.86
CA SER A 167 21.19 8.49 -8.51
C SER A 167 21.26 8.22 -7.01
N ASN A 168 22.18 8.84 -6.27
CA ASN A 168 22.33 8.75 -4.81
C ASN A 168 21.64 9.88 -4.05
N GLN A 169 20.89 10.74 -4.73
CA GLN A 169 20.18 11.87 -4.13
C GLN A 169 18.67 11.69 -4.19
N LEU A 170 18.02 12.33 -3.22
CA LEU A 170 16.56 12.47 -3.15
C LEU A 170 16.23 13.96 -2.92
N TYR A 171 14.98 14.33 -3.20
CA TYR A 171 14.50 15.67 -2.90
C TYR A 171 13.08 15.62 -2.31
N ASN A 172 12.99 15.82 -0.99
CA ASN A 172 11.77 15.65 -0.19
C ASN A 172 11.09 14.27 -0.45
N PRO A 173 11.77 13.15 -0.14
CA PRO A 173 11.17 11.83 -0.29
C PRO A 173 9.90 11.72 0.56
N ASN A 174 8.86 11.10 -0.01
CA ASN A 174 7.56 10.93 0.61
C ASN A 174 7.27 9.44 0.87
N GLY A 175 6.16 8.89 0.41
CA GLY A 175 5.81 7.49 0.64
C GLY A 175 6.87 6.50 0.17
N ILE A 176 7.00 5.42 0.88
CA ILE A 176 7.98 4.35 0.63
C ILE A 176 7.31 2.98 0.67
N PHE A 177 7.88 2.03 -0.04
CA PHE A 177 7.49 0.63 -0.01
C PHE A 177 8.74 -0.26 -0.04
N VAL A 178 8.78 -1.33 0.76
CA VAL A 178 9.87 -2.31 0.76
C VAL A 178 9.31 -3.67 0.37
N ASP A 179 9.83 -4.25 -0.71
CA ASP A 179 9.41 -5.59 -1.15
C ASP A 179 10.09 -6.71 -0.34
N THR A 180 9.66 -7.94 -0.53
CA THR A 180 10.20 -9.13 0.15
C THR A 180 11.65 -9.45 -0.22
N ASN A 181 12.21 -8.80 -1.23
CA ASN A 181 13.63 -8.86 -1.60
C ASN A 181 14.42 -7.67 -1.01
N PHE A 182 13.79 -6.90 -0.12
CA PHE A 182 14.36 -5.69 0.50
C PHE A 182 14.69 -4.57 -0.49
N ASN A 183 14.06 -4.57 -1.66
CA ASN A 183 14.11 -3.44 -2.57
C ASN A 183 13.24 -2.32 -2.02
N LEU A 184 13.81 -1.13 -1.92
CA LEU A 184 13.17 0.07 -1.39
C LEU A 184 12.71 0.96 -2.54
N TYR A 185 11.41 1.15 -2.68
CA TYR A 185 10.79 2.07 -3.62
C TYR A 185 10.44 3.36 -2.90
N ILE A 186 10.75 4.51 -3.52
CA ILE A 186 10.62 5.83 -2.91
C ILE A 186 9.91 6.77 -3.87
N ALA A 187 8.85 7.42 -3.42
CA ALA A 187 8.26 8.55 -4.09
C ALA A 187 9.15 9.78 -3.85
N ASP A 188 10.00 10.09 -4.83
CA ASP A 188 10.96 11.21 -4.81
C ASP A 188 10.26 12.48 -5.29
N TRP A 189 9.45 13.05 -4.40
CA TRP A 189 8.42 14.04 -4.65
C TRP A 189 8.86 15.19 -5.54
N ARG A 190 9.90 15.94 -5.13
CA ARG A 190 10.35 17.14 -5.84
C ARG A 190 11.07 16.82 -7.14
N ASN A 191 11.52 15.57 -7.33
CA ASN A 191 12.14 15.11 -8.56
C ASN A 191 11.14 14.49 -9.55
N ASN A 192 9.85 14.41 -9.21
CA ASN A 192 8.80 13.85 -10.07
C ASN A 192 9.12 12.44 -10.57
N ARG A 193 9.60 11.57 -9.69
CA ARG A 193 10.02 10.21 -10.03
C ARG A 193 9.78 9.20 -8.91
N ILE A 194 9.77 7.91 -9.25
CA ILE A 194 9.91 6.82 -8.30
C ILE A 194 11.32 6.24 -8.43
N GLN A 195 12.04 6.22 -7.33
CA GLN A 195 13.38 5.65 -7.21
C GLN A 195 13.33 4.26 -6.57
N LEU A 196 14.09 3.33 -7.11
CA LEU A 196 14.33 2.00 -6.57
C LEU A 196 15.76 1.90 -6.06
N PHE A 197 15.93 1.68 -4.77
CA PHE A 197 17.21 1.31 -4.15
C PHE A 197 17.20 -0.18 -3.85
N ARG A 198 18.13 -0.94 -4.45
CA ARG A 198 18.28 -2.36 -4.14
C ARG A 198 19.05 -2.52 -2.84
N LEU A 199 18.84 -3.65 -2.16
CA LEU A 199 19.54 -3.95 -0.91
C LEU A 199 21.06 -3.74 -1.05
N GLY A 200 21.62 -2.93 -0.15
CA GLY A 200 23.06 -2.63 -0.10
C GLY A 200 23.57 -1.67 -1.18
N GLN A 201 22.71 -1.13 -2.04
CA GLN A 201 23.10 -0.15 -3.06
C GLN A 201 22.85 1.27 -2.61
N SER A 202 23.83 2.14 -2.77
CA SER A 202 23.73 3.59 -2.49
C SER A 202 23.16 4.39 -3.65
N ASN A 203 23.12 3.83 -4.86
CA ASN A 203 22.59 4.45 -6.06
C ASN A 203 21.22 3.86 -6.40
N GLY A 204 20.23 4.72 -6.56
CA GLY A 204 18.89 4.36 -6.98
C GLY A 204 18.76 4.31 -8.50
N ILE A 205 17.75 3.56 -8.97
CA ILE A 205 17.34 3.46 -10.36
C ILE A 205 15.97 4.11 -10.48
N THR A 206 15.78 5.03 -11.43
CA THR A 206 14.47 5.60 -11.70
C THR A 206 13.61 4.56 -12.45
N VAL A 207 12.52 4.14 -11.80
CA VAL A 207 11.59 3.13 -12.34
C VAL A 207 10.31 3.75 -12.93
N ALA A 208 10.00 4.99 -12.59
CA ALA A 208 8.91 5.77 -13.16
C ALA A 208 9.17 7.27 -13.07
N GLY A 209 8.66 8.05 -14.02
CA GLY A 209 8.76 9.51 -14.05
C GLY A 209 10.03 10.03 -14.68
N ASN A 210 10.45 11.23 -14.28
CA ASN A 210 11.60 11.91 -14.82
C ASN A 210 12.89 11.08 -14.71
N THR A 211 13.67 11.06 -15.75
CA THR A 211 14.94 10.31 -15.84
C THR A 211 14.82 8.79 -15.88
N SER A 212 13.61 8.23 -16.05
CA SER A 212 13.45 6.80 -16.27
C SER A 212 14.08 6.35 -17.59
N LEU A 213 14.76 5.18 -17.56
CA LEU A 213 15.37 4.59 -18.77
C LEU A 213 14.32 4.05 -19.77
N LYS A 214 13.10 3.81 -19.32
CA LYS A 214 11.98 3.38 -20.15
C LYS A 214 10.97 4.52 -20.28
N PRO A 215 10.31 4.69 -21.44
CA PRO A 215 9.22 5.64 -21.57
C PRO A 215 8.19 5.39 -20.47
N THR A 216 7.95 6.40 -19.66
CA THR A 216 6.98 6.33 -18.57
C THR A 216 6.03 7.51 -18.68
N ILE A 217 4.89 7.40 -17.97
CA ILE A 217 3.97 8.50 -17.85
C ILE A 217 4.61 9.64 -17.04
N ILE A 218 4.35 10.89 -17.46
CA ILE A 218 4.86 12.07 -16.74
C ILE A 218 4.19 12.13 -15.35
N LEU A 219 5.01 12.11 -14.30
CA LEU A 219 4.58 12.28 -12.92
C LEU A 219 4.73 13.74 -12.47
N LYS A 220 3.90 14.15 -11.53
CA LYS A 220 3.98 15.46 -10.89
C LYS A 220 3.82 15.31 -9.38
N SER A 221 4.93 15.47 -8.67
CA SER A 221 5.00 15.31 -7.21
C SER A 221 4.34 14.00 -6.71
N PRO A 222 4.84 12.82 -7.11
CA PRO A 222 4.30 11.56 -6.62
C PRO A 222 4.46 11.48 -5.10
N SER A 223 3.39 11.15 -4.37
CA SER A 223 3.42 11.13 -2.91
C SER A 223 3.50 9.74 -2.31
N ASN A 224 3.07 8.70 -3.03
CA ASN A 224 3.15 7.34 -2.53
C ASN A 224 3.34 6.33 -3.67
N VAL A 225 3.88 5.18 -3.32
CA VAL A 225 4.06 4.02 -4.19
C VAL A 225 3.79 2.76 -3.40
N ILE A 226 3.01 1.85 -3.97
CA ILE A 226 2.81 0.48 -3.47
C ILE A 226 2.98 -0.50 -4.61
N LEU A 227 3.17 -1.78 -4.27
CA LEU A 227 3.26 -2.87 -5.25
C LEU A 227 2.10 -3.85 -5.03
N ASP A 228 1.62 -4.42 -6.14
CA ASP A 228 0.77 -5.61 -6.09
C ASP A 228 1.59 -6.91 -5.92
N GLY A 229 0.92 -8.05 -5.84
CA GLY A 229 1.57 -9.35 -5.69
C GLY A 229 2.37 -9.82 -6.92
N ASN A 230 2.22 -9.18 -8.07
CA ASN A 230 3.01 -9.37 -9.28
C ASN A 230 4.14 -8.35 -9.44
N LYS A 231 4.32 -7.48 -8.43
CA LYS A 231 5.30 -6.38 -8.38
C LYS A 231 5.03 -5.25 -9.38
N TYR A 232 3.78 -5.10 -9.83
CA TYR A 232 3.37 -3.92 -10.57
C TYR A 232 3.27 -2.72 -9.63
N LEU A 233 3.73 -1.57 -10.09
CA LEU A 233 3.73 -0.32 -9.34
C LEU A 233 2.37 0.35 -9.41
N PHE A 234 1.90 0.84 -8.25
CA PHE A 234 0.78 1.76 -8.16
C PHE A 234 1.26 3.04 -7.50
N ILE A 235 1.07 4.17 -8.17
CA ILE A 235 1.69 5.45 -7.84
C ILE A 235 0.60 6.49 -7.62
N THR A 236 0.67 7.20 -6.51
CA THR A 236 -0.15 8.37 -6.24
C THR A 236 0.50 9.58 -6.90
N ASP A 237 -0.02 10.00 -8.04
CA ASP A 237 0.48 11.11 -8.86
C ASP A 237 -0.24 12.41 -8.45
N SER A 238 0.16 12.95 -7.28
CA SER A 238 -0.62 13.90 -6.47
C SER A 238 -1.03 15.15 -7.21
N PHE A 239 -0.12 15.85 -7.87
CA PHE A 239 -0.42 17.09 -8.58
C PHE A 239 -0.88 16.90 -10.03
N ASN A 240 -1.06 15.66 -10.46
CA ASN A 240 -1.85 15.28 -11.62
C ASN A 240 -3.22 14.70 -11.20
N HIS A 241 -3.54 14.72 -9.89
CA HIS A 241 -4.84 14.36 -9.32
C HIS A 241 -5.33 12.96 -9.75
N ARG A 242 -4.41 11.98 -9.82
CA ARG A 242 -4.70 10.64 -10.34
C ARG A 242 -3.87 9.54 -9.67
N ILE A 243 -4.28 8.31 -9.87
CA ILE A 243 -3.49 7.11 -9.56
C ILE A 243 -3.05 6.45 -10.86
N ILE A 244 -1.76 6.11 -10.92
CA ILE A 244 -1.13 5.42 -12.03
C ILE A 244 -0.85 3.98 -11.61
N GLY A 245 -1.11 3.03 -12.50
CA GLY A 245 -0.68 1.64 -12.37
C GLY A 245 0.28 1.25 -13.48
N SER A 246 1.26 0.40 -13.18
CA SER A 246 2.08 -0.26 -14.19
C SER A 246 1.58 -1.66 -14.49
N ASP A 247 1.92 -2.17 -15.66
CA ASP A 247 1.76 -3.56 -16.05
C ASP A 247 2.90 -3.96 -17.02
N GLU A 248 2.77 -5.10 -17.68
CA GLU A 248 3.77 -5.58 -18.67
C GLU A 248 3.90 -4.68 -19.90
N TYR A 249 2.87 -3.87 -20.20
CA TYR A 249 2.84 -2.95 -21.34
C TYR A 249 3.31 -1.53 -20.98
N GLY A 250 3.46 -1.22 -19.70
CA GLY A 250 3.91 0.10 -19.23
C GLY A 250 3.04 0.70 -18.15
N PHE A 251 2.79 2.01 -18.23
CA PHE A 251 2.04 2.76 -17.24
C PHE A 251 0.73 3.30 -17.83
N ARG A 252 -0.34 3.23 -17.04
CA ARG A 252 -1.64 3.79 -17.39
C ARG A 252 -2.32 4.43 -16.19
N CYS A 253 -3.23 5.33 -16.46
CA CYS A 253 -4.08 5.90 -15.42
C CYS A 253 -5.11 4.88 -14.96
N ILE A 254 -5.30 4.77 -13.64
CA ILE A 254 -6.21 3.80 -12.99
C ILE A 254 -7.50 4.49 -12.54
N VAL A 255 -7.40 5.54 -11.74
CA VAL A 255 -8.53 6.35 -11.27
C VAL A 255 -8.12 7.83 -11.21
N GLY A 256 -9.10 8.75 -11.23
CA GLY A 256 -8.84 10.18 -11.35
C GLY A 256 -8.40 10.57 -12.76
N CYS A 257 -8.79 9.81 -13.79
CA CYS A 257 -8.30 9.97 -15.17
C CYS A 257 -9.02 11.07 -15.95
N THR A 258 -9.72 11.96 -15.29
CA THR A 258 -10.46 13.09 -15.91
C THR A 258 -9.53 14.20 -16.43
N GLY A 259 -8.25 14.19 -16.00
CA GLY A 259 -7.27 15.23 -16.34
C GLY A 259 -7.45 16.53 -15.55
N SER A 260 -8.41 16.61 -14.62
CA SER A 260 -8.67 17.78 -13.80
C SER A 260 -8.90 17.42 -12.34
N GLU A 261 -8.48 18.32 -11.46
CA GLU A 261 -8.82 18.29 -10.04
C GLU A 261 -10.34 18.46 -9.84
N GLY A 262 -10.88 17.78 -8.82
CA GLY A 262 -12.28 17.97 -8.47
C GLY A 262 -12.78 17.07 -7.36
N SER A 263 -14.03 17.25 -6.97
CA SER A 263 -14.70 16.55 -5.87
C SER A 263 -15.75 15.52 -6.33
N ASN A 264 -15.99 15.39 -7.64
CA ASN A 264 -16.91 14.37 -8.16
C ASN A 264 -16.39 12.96 -7.83
N SER A 265 -17.27 11.96 -7.96
CA SER A 265 -16.91 10.56 -7.63
C SER A 265 -15.79 9.98 -8.52
N ASN A 266 -15.62 10.49 -9.74
CA ASN A 266 -14.57 10.10 -10.69
C ASN A 266 -13.37 11.04 -10.72
N GLN A 267 -13.34 12.06 -9.85
CA GLN A 267 -12.24 13.01 -9.72
C GLN A 267 -11.51 12.82 -8.39
N LEU A 268 -10.24 13.21 -8.38
CA LEU A 268 -9.41 13.29 -7.19
C LEU A 268 -8.88 14.72 -7.00
N SER A 269 -8.56 15.09 -5.76
CA SER A 269 -7.83 16.31 -5.43
C SER A 269 -6.68 16.01 -4.51
N ILE A 270 -5.47 16.20 -5.02
CA ILE A 270 -4.20 16.00 -4.32
C ILE A 270 -4.20 14.67 -3.53
N PRO A 271 -4.35 13.51 -4.19
CA PRO A 271 -4.29 12.22 -3.50
C PRO A 271 -2.91 12.04 -2.84
N ARG A 272 -2.87 11.48 -1.63
CA ARG A 272 -1.65 11.35 -0.83
C ARG A 272 -1.20 9.93 -0.59
N SER A 273 -2.13 9.03 -0.31
CA SER A 273 -1.81 7.63 -0.07
C SER A 273 -2.87 6.72 -0.66
N ILE A 274 -2.46 5.49 -0.96
CA ILE A 274 -3.29 4.43 -1.52
C ILE A 274 -3.04 3.12 -0.78
N ALA A 275 -4.07 2.28 -0.74
CA ALA A 275 -3.97 0.92 -0.24
C ALA A 275 -4.98 0.01 -0.96
N PHE A 276 -4.71 -1.30 -0.99
CA PHE A 276 -5.65 -2.31 -1.45
C PHE A 276 -6.32 -3.02 -0.29
N ASP A 277 -7.58 -3.45 -0.47
CA ASP A 277 -8.12 -4.53 0.35
C ASP A 277 -7.78 -5.92 -0.25
N SER A 278 -8.12 -6.99 0.46
CA SER A 278 -7.77 -8.36 0.08
C SER A 278 -8.39 -8.83 -1.24
N VAL A 279 -9.45 -8.18 -1.71
CA VAL A 279 -10.09 -8.50 -2.99
C VAL A 279 -9.60 -7.60 -4.13
N GLY A 280 -8.77 -6.59 -3.84
CA GLY A 280 -8.16 -5.69 -4.81
C GLY A 280 -8.96 -4.41 -5.06
N ASN A 281 -9.92 -4.05 -4.21
CA ASN A 281 -10.47 -2.70 -4.27
C ASN A 281 -9.39 -1.69 -3.87
N LEU A 282 -9.39 -0.55 -4.54
CA LEU A 282 -8.42 0.51 -4.31
C LEU A 282 -9.02 1.59 -3.41
N TYR A 283 -8.29 1.94 -2.38
CA TYR A 283 -8.65 3.06 -1.48
C TYR A 283 -7.66 4.19 -1.66
N VAL A 284 -8.17 5.40 -1.69
CA VAL A 284 -7.38 6.62 -1.89
C VAL A 284 -7.74 7.63 -0.82
N ILE A 285 -6.73 8.14 -0.10
CA ILE A 285 -6.92 9.32 0.75
C ILE A 285 -6.50 10.57 0.00
N GLU A 286 -7.36 11.58 0.04
CA GLU A 286 -7.21 12.84 -0.69
C GLU A 286 -7.02 14.00 0.28
N PHE A 287 -5.91 14.69 0.15
CA PHE A 287 -5.62 15.89 0.94
C PHE A 287 -6.51 17.08 0.52
N GLY A 288 -6.70 17.28 -0.78
CA GLY A 288 -7.47 18.45 -1.28
C GLY A 288 -8.96 18.36 -0.96
N ASN A 289 -9.55 17.16 -1.03
CA ASN A 289 -10.96 16.93 -0.69
C ASN A 289 -11.17 16.50 0.77
N ASN A 290 -10.11 16.20 1.52
CA ASN A 290 -10.19 15.72 2.90
C ASN A 290 -11.16 14.52 3.03
N ARG A 291 -10.98 13.50 2.20
CA ARG A 291 -11.83 12.30 2.17
C ARG A 291 -11.04 11.04 1.88
N ILE A 292 -11.63 9.89 2.20
CA ILE A 292 -11.19 8.58 1.72
C ILE A 292 -12.23 8.10 0.70
N GLN A 293 -11.78 7.77 -0.51
CA GLN A 293 -12.59 7.13 -1.54
C GLN A 293 -12.21 5.65 -1.71
N LYS A 294 -13.22 4.82 -1.96
CA LYS A 294 -13.09 3.42 -2.34
C LYS A 294 -13.51 3.25 -3.81
N PHE A 295 -12.63 2.65 -4.61
CA PHE A 295 -12.88 2.28 -6.01
C PHE A 295 -12.98 0.75 -6.10
N LEU A 296 -14.14 0.26 -6.53
CA LEU A 296 -14.39 -1.17 -6.61
C LEU A 296 -13.65 -1.78 -7.79
N LEU A 297 -13.00 -2.91 -7.55
CA LEU A 297 -12.42 -3.74 -8.61
C LEU A 297 -13.55 -4.28 -9.49
N THR A 298 -13.52 -3.98 -10.79
CA THR A 298 -14.57 -4.40 -11.73
C THR A 298 -14.16 -5.60 -12.57
N SER A 299 -12.87 -5.71 -12.89
CA SER A 299 -12.34 -6.81 -13.69
C SER A 299 -10.91 -7.14 -13.24
N SER A 300 -10.66 -8.43 -13.02
CA SER A 300 -9.32 -9.00 -12.84
C SER A 300 -9.28 -10.40 -13.42
N CYS A 301 -8.44 -10.61 -14.42
CA CYS A 301 -8.28 -11.94 -15.04
C CYS A 301 -7.64 -12.98 -14.10
N CYS A 302 -7.06 -12.54 -12.98
CA CYS A 302 -6.44 -13.43 -12.01
C CYS A 302 -7.44 -14.16 -11.08
N LYS A 303 -8.74 -13.91 -11.19
CA LYS A 303 -9.75 -14.56 -10.32
C LYS A 303 -9.83 -16.09 -10.44
N TYR A 304 -9.20 -16.70 -11.45
CA TYR A 304 -9.39 -18.12 -11.76
C TYR A 304 -8.17 -19.04 -11.62
N ILE A 305 -6.99 -18.53 -11.26
CA ILE A 305 -5.78 -19.39 -11.15
C ILE A 305 -5.72 -20.19 -9.85
N VAL A 306 -6.52 -19.84 -8.83
CA VAL A 306 -6.43 -20.51 -7.50
C VAL A 306 -7.25 -21.79 -7.39
N LYS A 307 -8.07 -22.17 -8.39
CA LYS A 307 -8.97 -23.33 -8.25
C LYS A 307 -8.93 -24.38 -9.36
N SER A 308 -8.00 -24.33 -10.32
CA SER A 308 -7.99 -25.35 -11.39
C SER A 308 -7.71 -26.78 -10.88
N LYS A 309 -6.92 -26.95 -9.83
CA LYS A 309 -6.66 -28.30 -9.25
C LYS A 309 -7.87 -28.86 -8.48
N HIS A 310 -8.70 -28.02 -7.87
CA HIS A 310 -9.89 -28.49 -7.13
C HIS A 310 -11.12 -28.63 -8.05
N ILE A 311 -11.26 -27.77 -9.06
CA ILE A 311 -12.38 -27.85 -10.02
C ILE A 311 -12.18 -29.03 -10.97
N HIS A 312 -10.94 -29.36 -11.33
CA HIS A 312 -10.66 -30.56 -12.13
C HIS A 312 -11.03 -31.85 -11.39
N PHE A 313 -10.81 -31.88 -10.05
CA PHE A 313 -11.21 -33.02 -9.22
C PHE A 313 -12.74 -33.12 -9.02
N ILE A 314 -13.43 -31.98 -8.94
CA ILE A 314 -14.90 -31.96 -8.81
C ILE A 314 -15.54 -32.23 -10.16
N SER A 315 -14.99 -31.70 -11.26
CA SER A 315 -15.48 -32.00 -12.61
C SER A 315 -15.30 -33.47 -13.01
N GLN A 316 -14.18 -34.09 -12.67
CA GLN A 316 -13.95 -35.51 -12.85
C GLN A 316 -14.87 -36.37 -11.95
N LYS A 317 -15.15 -35.94 -10.72
CA LYS A 317 -16.10 -36.65 -9.84
C LYS A 317 -17.52 -36.52 -10.33
N ILE A 318 -17.93 -35.38 -10.88
CA ILE A 318 -19.27 -35.16 -11.45
C ILE A 318 -19.41 -35.90 -12.77
N SER A 319 -18.39 -35.92 -13.66
CA SER A 319 -18.45 -36.70 -14.89
C SER A 319 -18.52 -38.21 -14.63
N ASN A 320 -17.81 -38.71 -13.61
CA ASN A 320 -17.91 -40.12 -13.21
C ASN A 320 -19.29 -40.47 -12.59
N ILE A 321 -19.93 -39.53 -11.87
CA ILE A 321 -21.26 -39.75 -11.33
C ILE A 321 -22.30 -39.76 -12.48
N TYR A 322 -22.19 -38.87 -13.45
CA TYR A 322 -23.09 -38.87 -14.63
C TYR A 322 -22.86 -40.07 -15.53
N SER A 323 -21.62 -40.56 -15.71
CA SER A 323 -21.35 -41.78 -16.49
C SER A 323 -21.90 -43.04 -15.79
N VAL A 324 -21.85 -43.11 -14.47
CA VAL A 324 -22.44 -44.19 -13.68
C VAL A 324 -23.98 -44.12 -13.73
N TYR A 325 -24.56 -42.90 -13.67
CA TYR A 325 -26.03 -42.78 -13.80
C TYR A 325 -26.55 -43.12 -15.20
N LEU A 326 -25.81 -42.74 -16.25
CA LEU A 326 -26.15 -43.12 -17.63
C LEU A 326 -25.96 -44.61 -17.89
N SER A 327 -25.00 -45.28 -17.26
CA SER A 327 -24.84 -46.73 -17.37
C SER A 327 -25.90 -47.50 -16.58
N ILE A 328 -26.41 -46.98 -15.48
CA ILE A 328 -27.50 -47.57 -14.70
C ILE A 328 -28.85 -47.42 -15.41
N THR A 329 -29.12 -46.29 -16.05
CA THR A 329 -30.33 -46.07 -16.82
C THR A 329 -30.35 -46.80 -18.15
N ALA A 330 -29.20 -47.04 -18.78
CA ALA A 330 -29.11 -47.88 -20.00
C ALA A 330 -29.27 -49.39 -19.72
N SER A 331 -28.90 -49.85 -18.51
CA SER A 331 -29.06 -51.25 -18.12
C SER A 331 -30.46 -51.61 -17.67
N SER A 332 -31.34 -50.63 -17.39
CA SER A 332 -32.73 -50.86 -16.97
C SER A 332 -33.71 -50.92 -18.13
N HIS A 333 -33.26 -50.67 -19.38
CA HIS A 333 -34.13 -50.75 -20.57
C HIS A 333 -33.91 -52.01 -21.47
N ILE A 334 -33.07 -52.94 -21.03
CA ILE A 334 -32.87 -54.22 -21.75
C ILE A 334 -33.27 -55.35 -20.81
N LYS A 335 -34.55 -55.42 -20.46
CA LYS A 335 -35.26 -56.65 -20.07
C LYS A 335 -36.76 -56.42 -20.18
N MET A 336 -37.23 -56.45 -21.40
CA MET A 336 -38.60 -56.96 -21.79
C MET A 336 -38.53 -57.21 -23.27
N ARG A 337 -38.10 -58.39 -23.61
CA ARG A 337 -38.65 -59.46 -24.45
C ARG A 337 -37.65 -60.57 -24.66
#